data_52636c19177fba76a84a69c4814a58a9
#
_entry.id   52636c19177fba76a84a69c4814a58a9
#
_cell.length_a   1.000
_cell.length_b   1.000
_cell.length_c   1.000
_cell.angle_alpha   90.00
_cell.angle_beta   90.00
_cell.angle_gamma   90.00
#
_symmetry.space_group_name_H-M   'P 1'
#
loop_
_entity.id
_entity.type
_entity.pdbx_description
1 polymer ?
#
loop_
_entity_poly.entity_id
_entity_poly.type
_entity_poly.pdbx_seq_one_letter_code
_entity_poly.pdbx_strand_id
1 'polypeptide(L)'
;MADDSKLKFESWNDPQTVLHTPIFDVVNENKKAPDGKNGTYVKIKAPNWVSAIVTRTQADFCERFVMTAQYRHGVNKVMEEFPCGMVEEGESPLDAILRECEEEIGLDRSKILQITKLYESNPNPAFMDNRMTCYYIEVEGTCRQQQNLDENEFIEVRYHTDSQVESIMKSPDTSVMMKYAWAEYKSRLLNLGGI
;
A
#
# COMPACT_ATOMS: atom_id res chain seq x y z
N MET A 1 -6.12 -30.61 -2.71
CA MET A 1 -5.00 -29.66 -2.58
C MET A 1 -3.78 -30.36 -3.15
N ALA A 2 -2.94 -29.66 -3.91
CA ALA A 2 -1.69 -30.22 -4.42
C ALA A 2 -0.74 -30.54 -3.24
N ASP A 3 0.08 -31.58 -3.41
CA ASP A 3 1.13 -31.91 -2.43
C ASP A 3 2.36 -31.04 -2.70
N ASP A 4 2.51 -29.97 -1.90
CA ASP A 4 3.62 -29.02 -2.03
C ASP A 4 4.88 -29.45 -1.23
N SER A 5 4.90 -30.66 -0.64
CA SER A 5 6.02 -31.13 0.17
C SER A 5 7.36 -31.11 -0.59
N LYS A 6 7.32 -31.38 -1.90
CA LYS A 6 8.48 -31.38 -2.80
C LYS A 6 9.02 -29.99 -3.16
N LEU A 7 8.34 -28.91 -2.74
CA LEU A 7 8.71 -27.53 -3.00
C LEU A 7 9.11 -26.76 -1.73
N LYS A 8 8.97 -27.40 -0.56
CA LYS A 8 9.26 -26.74 0.72
C LYS A 8 10.77 -26.73 1.02
N PHE A 9 11.21 -25.55 1.45
CA PHE A 9 12.54 -25.33 2.02
C PHE A 9 12.43 -25.33 3.55
N GLU A 10 13.41 -25.89 4.23
CA GLU A 10 13.50 -25.92 5.69
C GLU A 10 14.59 -24.97 6.17
N SER A 11 14.22 -23.97 7.01
CA SER A 11 15.22 -23.12 7.68
C SER A 11 15.88 -23.92 8.79
N TRP A 12 17.22 -23.81 8.92
CA TRP A 12 17.99 -24.58 9.91
C TRP A 12 18.77 -23.71 10.90
N ASN A 13 18.70 -22.39 10.77
CA ASN A 13 19.21 -21.45 11.77
C ASN A 13 18.38 -20.15 11.73
N ASP A 14 18.60 -19.29 12.71
CA ASP A 14 17.98 -17.97 12.75
C ASP A 14 18.50 -17.07 11.61
N PRO A 15 17.63 -16.23 11.03
CA PRO A 15 18.01 -15.25 10.04
C PRO A 15 19.09 -14.30 10.55
N GLN A 16 20.04 -13.93 9.69
CA GLN A 16 21.13 -13.00 10.03
C GLN A 16 20.93 -11.68 9.26
N THR A 17 20.71 -10.58 9.97
CA THR A 17 20.72 -9.25 9.35
C THR A 17 22.13 -8.89 8.89
N VAL A 18 22.28 -8.66 7.58
CA VAL A 18 23.56 -8.29 6.95
C VAL A 18 23.64 -6.80 6.62
N LEU A 19 22.49 -6.13 6.53
CA LEU A 19 22.40 -4.68 6.38
C LEU A 19 21.16 -4.19 7.12
N HIS A 20 21.33 -3.18 7.97
CA HIS A 20 20.25 -2.46 8.62
C HIS A 20 20.11 -1.07 7.98
N THR A 21 18.88 -0.68 7.67
CA THR A 21 18.52 0.67 7.18
C THR A 21 17.30 1.19 7.97
N PRO A 22 17.00 2.48 7.93
CA PRO A 22 15.80 3.00 8.58
C PRO A 22 14.46 2.45 8.02
N ILE A 23 14.46 1.91 6.79
CA ILE A 23 13.22 1.50 6.10
C ILE A 23 13.09 -0.01 5.89
N PHE A 24 14.20 -0.77 5.93
CA PHE A 24 14.19 -2.24 5.83
C PHE A 24 15.52 -2.84 6.24
N ASP A 25 15.50 -4.13 6.57
CA ASP A 25 16.68 -4.95 6.77
C ASP A 25 16.93 -5.88 5.58
N VAL A 26 18.20 -6.09 5.24
CA VAL A 26 18.60 -7.20 4.36
C VAL A 26 19.03 -8.36 5.24
N VAL A 27 18.43 -9.52 5.02
CA VAL A 27 18.59 -10.69 5.89
C VAL A 27 19.02 -11.90 5.06
N ASN A 28 20.01 -12.64 5.56
CA ASN A 28 20.39 -13.95 5.07
C ASN A 28 19.64 -15.05 5.83
N GLU A 29 18.95 -15.92 5.12
CA GLU A 29 18.35 -17.14 5.65
C GLU A 29 19.03 -18.37 5.08
N ASN A 30 19.52 -19.26 5.94
CA ASN A 30 20.06 -20.52 5.50
C ASN A 30 18.97 -21.58 5.46
N LYS A 31 18.77 -22.18 4.30
CA LYS A 31 17.70 -23.16 4.06
C LYS A 31 18.24 -24.40 3.37
N LYS A 32 17.62 -25.52 3.71
CA LYS A 32 17.80 -26.80 3.04
C LYS A 32 16.72 -26.92 1.97
N ALA A 33 17.13 -27.09 0.72
CA ALA A 33 16.24 -27.33 -0.40
C ALA A 33 15.62 -28.73 -0.38
N PRO A 34 14.52 -28.97 -1.09
CA PRO A 34 13.87 -30.28 -1.18
C PRO A 34 14.78 -31.41 -1.68
N ASP A 35 15.81 -31.10 -2.47
CA ASP A 35 16.82 -32.06 -2.94
C ASP A 35 17.95 -32.32 -1.90
N GLY A 36 17.83 -31.73 -0.72
CA GLY A 36 18.77 -31.87 0.39
C GLY A 36 19.96 -30.92 0.38
N LYS A 37 20.12 -30.08 -0.65
CA LYS A 37 21.20 -29.11 -0.73
C LYS A 37 20.96 -27.91 0.20
N ASN A 38 22.03 -27.43 0.83
CA ASN A 38 22.01 -26.23 1.63
C ASN A 38 22.30 -25.00 0.76
N GLY A 39 21.59 -23.89 1.06
CA GLY A 39 21.81 -22.60 0.41
C GLY A 39 21.53 -21.44 1.34
N THR A 40 22.09 -20.28 0.99
CA THR A 40 21.79 -18.99 1.65
C THR A 40 20.91 -18.17 0.74
N TYR A 41 19.80 -17.70 1.26
CA TYR A 41 18.78 -16.95 0.53
C TYR A 41 18.64 -15.56 1.14
N VAL A 42 18.69 -14.54 0.29
CA VAL A 42 18.56 -13.15 0.71
C VAL A 42 17.08 -12.76 0.75
N LYS A 43 16.69 -12.10 1.82
CA LYS A 43 15.36 -11.55 2.02
C LYS A 43 15.44 -10.10 2.48
N ILE A 44 14.49 -9.28 2.04
CA ILE A 44 14.21 -7.97 2.61
C ILE A 44 13.13 -8.13 3.67
N LYS A 45 13.45 -7.75 4.90
CA LYS A 45 12.51 -7.63 6.00
C LYS A 45 12.11 -6.17 6.12
N ALA A 46 10.85 -5.87 5.87
CA ALA A 46 10.32 -4.50 5.89
C ALA A 46 9.04 -4.42 6.73
N PRO A 47 8.66 -3.23 7.24
CA PRO A 47 7.35 -3.00 7.81
C PRO A 47 6.23 -3.36 6.83
N ASN A 48 5.06 -3.70 7.35
CA ASN A 48 3.88 -3.82 6.51
C ASN A 48 3.46 -2.44 5.99
N TRP A 49 2.82 -2.41 4.83
CA TRP A 49 2.35 -1.19 4.19
C TRP A 49 0.84 -1.13 4.13
N VAL A 50 0.32 0.09 4.13
CA VAL A 50 -1.10 0.37 3.93
C VAL A 50 -1.29 1.39 2.83
N SER A 51 -2.44 1.34 2.16
CA SER A 51 -2.86 2.35 1.19
C SER A 51 -4.38 2.46 1.18
N ALA A 52 -4.92 3.59 0.76
CA ALA A 52 -6.36 3.76 0.59
C ALA A 52 -6.75 4.51 -0.68
N ILE A 53 -7.75 3.99 -1.39
CA ILE A 53 -8.50 4.77 -2.35
C ILE A 53 -9.50 5.60 -1.56
N VAL A 54 -9.28 6.92 -1.50
CA VAL A 54 -10.14 7.85 -0.79
C VAL A 54 -11.01 8.60 -1.78
N THR A 55 -12.33 8.54 -1.57
CA THR A 55 -13.30 9.32 -2.35
C THR A 55 -14.10 10.24 -1.45
N ARG A 56 -14.49 11.39 -1.98
CA ARG A 56 -15.35 12.35 -1.30
C ARG A 56 -16.72 12.43 -1.96
N THR A 57 -17.76 12.53 -1.13
CA THR A 57 -19.14 12.75 -1.59
C THR A 57 -19.48 14.23 -1.43
N GLN A 58 -19.65 14.92 -2.54
CA GLN A 58 -20.33 16.22 -2.57
C GLN A 58 -20.97 16.40 -3.95
N ALA A 59 -22.20 16.85 -3.98
CA ALA A 59 -23.06 16.86 -5.18
C ALA A 59 -22.46 17.59 -6.41
N ASP A 60 -21.49 18.47 -6.19
CA ASP A 60 -20.92 19.34 -7.23
C ASP A 60 -19.49 18.97 -7.64
N PHE A 61 -18.90 17.87 -7.10
CA PHE A 61 -17.52 17.51 -7.40
C PHE A 61 -17.39 16.40 -8.44
N CYS A 62 -16.95 16.77 -9.64
CA CYS A 62 -16.45 15.80 -10.62
C CYS A 62 -15.15 15.14 -10.12
N GLU A 63 -14.32 15.87 -9.36
CA GLU A 63 -13.03 15.44 -8.82
C GLU A 63 -13.19 14.81 -7.45
N ARG A 64 -13.64 13.58 -7.43
CA ARG A 64 -13.98 12.87 -6.18
C ARG A 64 -12.84 12.09 -5.54
N PHE A 65 -11.78 11.76 -6.28
CA PHE A 65 -10.64 11.00 -5.73
C PHE A 65 -9.64 11.94 -5.09
N VAL A 66 -9.18 11.57 -3.90
CA VAL A 66 -8.12 12.27 -3.17
C VAL A 66 -6.83 11.47 -3.33
N MET A 67 -5.82 12.09 -3.90
CA MET A 67 -4.51 11.49 -4.12
C MET A 67 -3.42 12.38 -3.54
N THR A 68 -2.23 11.84 -3.41
CA THR A 68 -1.03 12.53 -2.97
C THR A 68 -0.01 12.59 -4.11
N ALA A 69 0.78 13.66 -4.16
CA ALA A 69 1.92 13.76 -5.04
C ALA A 69 3.17 13.97 -4.20
N GLN A 70 4.17 13.09 -4.34
CA GLN A 70 5.43 13.16 -3.62
C GLN A 70 6.60 12.66 -4.45
N TYR A 71 7.81 13.10 -4.08
CA TYR A 71 9.04 12.64 -4.75
C TYR A 71 9.44 11.27 -4.24
N ARG A 72 9.54 10.29 -5.15
CA ARG A 72 9.99 8.93 -4.83
C ARG A 72 11.44 8.72 -5.24
N HIS A 73 12.33 8.64 -4.26
CA HIS A 73 13.77 8.49 -4.45
C HIS A 73 14.16 7.25 -5.26
N GLY A 74 13.42 6.15 -5.13
CA GLY A 74 13.70 4.91 -5.86
C GLY A 74 13.61 5.04 -7.39
N VAL A 75 12.79 5.98 -7.90
CA VAL A 75 12.59 6.24 -9.33
C VAL A 75 13.01 7.66 -9.74
N ASN A 76 13.43 8.49 -8.79
CA ASN A 76 13.82 9.89 -8.99
C ASN A 76 12.76 10.74 -9.70
N LYS A 77 11.49 10.58 -9.31
CA LYS A 77 10.34 11.29 -9.91
C LYS A 77 9.33 11.70 -8.86
N VAL A 78 8.56 12.74 -9.15
CA VAL A 78 7.30 13.02 -8.45
C VAL A 78 6.27 12.01 -8.97
N MET A 79 5.67 11.27 -8.03
CA MET A 79 4.64 10.26 -8.29
C MET A 79 3.31 10.75 -7.74
N GLU A 80 2.23 10.47 -8.48
CA GLU A 80 0.87 10.61 -7.96
C GLU A 80 0.39 9.26 -7.47
N GLU A 81 -0.01 9.22 -6.20
CA GLU A 81 -0.32 7.96 -5.50
C GLU A 81 -1.59 8.09 -4.68
N PHE A 82 -2.19 6.98 -4.34
CA PHE A 82 -3.17 6.95 -3.26
C PHE A 82 -2.45 7.15 -1.92
N PRO A 83 -3.07 7.78 -0.92
CA PRO A 83 -2.51 7.89 0.44
C PRO A 83 -2.00 6.55 0.92
N CYS A 84 -0.78 6.53 1.47
CA CYS A 84 -0.12 5.28 1.83
C CYS A 84 1.00 5.50 2.84
N GLY A 85 1.26 4.51 3.65
CA GLY A 85 2.37 4.56 4.59
C GLY A 85 2.73 3.22 5.21
N MET A 86 3.49 3.27 6.29
CA MET A 86 3.95 2.09 7.01
C MET A 86 3.03 1.80 8.21
N VAL A 87 2.87 0.52 8.51
CA VAL A 87 2.25 0.07 9.76
C VAL A 87 3.30 0.09 10.85
N GLU A 88 3.06 0.84 11.90
CA GLU A 88 3.94 0.93 13.06
C GLU A 88 3.86 -0.32 13.94
N GLU A 89 4.84 -0.49 14.83
CA GLU A 89 4.86 -1.64 15.74
C GLU A 89 3.66 -1.63 16.69
N GLY A 90 2.88 -2.70 16.67
CA GLY A 90 1.66 -2.85 17.48
C GLY A 90 0.42 -2.18 16.89
N GLU A 91 0.54 -1.49 15.76
CA GLU A 91 -0.58 -0.84 15.08
C GLU A 91 -1.34 -1.83 14.18
N SER A 92 -2.66 -1.69 14.09
CA SER A 92 -3.43 -2.44 13.10
C SER A 92 -3.34 -1.76 11.72
N PRO A 93 -3.44 -2.52 10.60
CA PRO A 93 -3.45 -1.91 9.26
C PRO A 93 -4.57 -0.87 9.05
N LEU A 94 -5.69 -1.01 9.78
CA LEU A 94 -6.78 -0.04 9.71
C LEU A 94 -6.42 1.27 10.43
N ASP A 95 -5.84 1.17 11.62
CA ASP A 95 -5.42 2.35 12.38
C ASP A 95 -4.30 3.09 11.64
N ALA A 96 -3.34 2.34 11.06
CA ALA A 96 -2.26 2.89 10.25
C ALA A 96 -2.79 3.72 9.07
N ILE A 97 -3.69 3.16 8.26
CA ILE A 97 -4.20 3.92 7.09
C ILE A 97 -5.04 5.13 7.50
N LEU A 98 -5.73 5.08 8.63
CA LEU A 98 -6.47 6.23 9.13
C LEU A 98 -5.52 7.33 9.61
N ARG A 99 -4.43 6.98 10.32
CA ARG A 99 -3.37 7.91 10.71
C ARG A 99 -2.72 8.55 9.49
N GLU A 100 -2.26 7.76 8.52
CA GLU A 100 -1.64 8.25 7.27
C GLU A 100 -2.58 9.19 6.50
N CYS A 101 -3.87 8.87 6.40
CA CYS A 101 -4.84 9.76 5.76
C CYS A 101 -5.06 11.07 6.54
N GLU A 102 -5.00 11.06 7.87
CA GLU A 102 -5.03 12.29 8.67
C GLU A 102 -3.80 13.15 8.42
N GLU A 103 -2.62 12.53 8.40
CA GLU A 103 -1.32 13.19 8.20
C GLU A 103 -1.15 13.72 6.78
N GLU A 104 -1.32 12.87 5.78
CA GLU A 104 -1.04 13.19 4.37
C GLU A 104 -2.12 14.05 3.70
N ILE A 105 -3.41 13.80 3.96
CA ILE A 105 -4.51 14.44 3.23
C ILE A 105 -5.46 15.24 4.12
N GLY A 106 -5.19 15.36 5.41
CA GLY A 106 -6.05 16.08 6.37
C GLY A 106 -7.45 15.46 6.47
N LEU A 107 -7.54 14.13 6.51
CA LEU A 107 -8.81 13.42 6.65
C LEU A 107 -9.39 13.65 8.05
N ASP A 108 -10.68 13.98 8.13
CA ASP A 108 -11.44 14.03 9.36
C ASP A 108 -12.20 12.70 9.56
N ARG A 109 -11.80 11.90 10.55
CA ARG A 109 -12.44 10.60 10.83
C ARG A 109 -13.95 10.73 11.08
N SER A 110 -14.42 11.86 11.62
CA SER A 110 -15.85 12.09 11.85
C SER A 110 -16.67 12.20 10.55
N LYS A 111 -16.02 12.40 9.43
CA LYS A 111 -16.59 12.52 8.09
C LYS A 111 -16.59 11.21 7.28
N ILE A 112 -16.04 10.15 7.84
CA ILE A 112 -16.00 8.86 7.17
C ILE A 112 -17.41 8.28 7.11
N LEU A 113 -17.86 7.98 5.89
CA LEU A 113 -19.14 7.34 5.61
C LEU A 113 -19.00 5.83 5.50
N GLN A 114 -17.87 5.37 4.92
CA GLN A 114 -17.61 3.97 4.68
C GLN A 114 -16.12 3.68 4.69
N ILE A 115 -15.75 2.52 5.25
CA ILE A 115 -14.42 1.91 5.10
C ILE A 115 -14.60 0.47 4.67
N THR A 116 -13.87 0.04 3.66
CA THR A 116 -13.89 -1.35 3.17
C THR A 116 -12.47 -1.80 2.85
N LYS A 117 -12.03 -2.93 3.41
CA LYS A 117 -10.78 -3.57 3.01
C LYS A 117 -10.92 -4.10 1.59
N LEU A 118 -10.09 -3.64 0.67
CA LEU A 118 -10.08 -4.11 -0.71
C LEU A 118 -9.29 -5.40 -0.87
N TYR A 119 -8.05 -5.43 -0.40
CA TYR A 119 -7.20 -6.60 -0.44
C TYR A 119 -6.10 -6.55 0.61
N GLU A 120 -5.44 -7.70 0.77
CA GLU A 120 -4.16 -7.83 1.45
C GLU A 120 -3.31 -8.82 0.64
N SER A 121 -2.06 -8.45 0.35
CA SER A 121 -1.16 -9.27 -0.45
C SER A 121 0.30 -9.03 -0.10
N ASN A 122 1.20 -9.89 -0.59
CA ASN A 122 2.63 -9.62 -0.53
C ASN A 122 3.03 -8.77 -1.73
N PRO A 123 3.71 -7.64 -1.55
CA PRO A 123 4.15 -6.77 -2.64
C PRO A 123 5.11 -7.47 -3.61
N ASN A 124 6.07 -8.21 -3.05
CA ASN A 124 7.02 -9.01 -3.84
C ASN A 124 7.44 -10.27 -3.09
N PRO A 125 6.68 -11.38 -3.19
CA PRO A 125 6.92 -12.60 -2.43
C PRO A 125 8.23 -13.33 -2.83
N ALA A 126 8.90 -12.89 -3.90
CA ALA A 126 10.16 -13.50 -4.32
C ALA A 126 11.30 -13.22 -3.33
N PHE A 127 11.30 -12.07 -2.65
CA PHE A 127 12.35 -11.68 -1.73
C PHE A 127 11.92 -10.72 -0.61
N MET A 128 10.64 -10.37 -0.49
CA MET A 128 10.11 -9.54 0.59
C MET A 128 9.13 -10.33 1.45
N ASP A 129 9.13 -10.08 2.75
CA ASP A 129 8.23 -10.77 3.68
C ASP A 129 7.08 -9.92 4.19
N ASN A 130 7.07 -8.63 3.88
CA ASN A 130 6.02 -7.73 4.31
C ASN A 130 4.70 -7.91 3.53
N ARG A 131 3.66 -7.37 4.10
CA ARG A 131 2.32 -7.36 3.49
C ARG A 131 1.90 -5.93 3.17
N MET A 132 1.04 -5.80 2.17
CA MET A 132 0.34 -4.56 1.85
C MET A 132 -1.17 -4.78 2.01
N THR A 133 -1.81 -3.90 2.76
CA THR A 133 -3.27 -3.88 2.91
C THR A 133 -3.81 -2.60 2.27
N CYS A 134 -4.80 -2.75 1.39
CA CYS A 134 -5.45 -1.61 0.76
C CYS A 134 -6.92 -1.50 1.21
N TYR A 135 -7.34 -0.26 1.42
CA TYR A 135 -8.70 0.09 1.80
C TYR A 135 -9.37 1.00 0.76
N TYR A 136 -10.68 0.98 0.75
CA TYR A 136 -11.52 2.04 0.19
C TYR A 136 -12.11 2.84 1.35
N ILE A 137 -12.02 4.16 1.26
CA ILE A 137 -12.56 5.08 2.27
C ILE A 137 -13.42 6.12 1.54
N GLU A 138 -14.66 6.24 1.93
CA GLU A 138 -15.57 7.28 1.45
C GLU A 138 -15.80 8.30 2.56
N VAL A 139 -15.64 9.59 2.22
CA VAL A 139 -15.81 10.69 3.18
C VAL A 139 -16.84 11.71 2.71
N GLU A 140 -17.55 12.32 3.65
CA GLU A 140 -18.44 13.44 3.39
C GLU A 140 -17.66 14.74 3.19
N GLY A 141 -17.92 15.46 2.10
CA GLY A 141 -17.33 16.78 1.87
C GLY A 141 -15.88 16.73 1.41
N THR A 142 -15.03 17.56 1.99
CA THR A 142 -13.62 17.71 1.61
C THR A 142 -12.70 17.32 2.76
N CYS A 143 -11.56 16.71 2.44
CA CYS A 143 -10.44 16.63 3.36
C CYS A 143 -9.86 18.05 3.52
N ARG A 144 -10.14 18.73 4.62
CA ARG A 144 -9.79 20.15 4.83
C ARG A 144 -9.07 20.42 6.14
N GLN A 145 -8.74 19.39 6.90
CA GLN A 145 -7.86 19.59 8.05
C GLN A 145 -6.45 19.89 7.54
N GLN A 146 -5.67 20.57 8.34
CA GLN A 146 -4.28 20.79 8.01
C GLN A 146 -3.53 19.46 7.98
N GLN A 147 -2.72 19.24 6.94
CA GLN A 147 -1.77 18.14 6.90
C GLN A 147 -0.83 18.21 8.11
N ASN A 148 -0.45 17.06 8.64
CA ASN A 148 0.51 16.95 9.74
C ASN A 148 1.66 16.03 9.31
N LEU A 149 2.41 16.48 8.31
CA LEU A 149 3.52 15.75 7.70
C LEU A 149 4.73 15.69 8.64
N ASP A 150 5.50 14.64 8.54
CA ASP A 150 6.80 14.52 9.16
C ASP A 150 7.79 15.56 8.61
N GLU A 151 8.84 15.90 9.39
CA GLU A 151 9.80 16.99 9.08
C GLU A 151 10.44 16.86 7.68
N ASN A 152 10.58 15.65 7.16
CA ASN A 152 11.20 15.37 5.86
C ASN A 152 10.20 14.93 4.78
N GLU A 153 8.91 15.08 5.03
CA GLU A 153 7.87 14.76 4.07
C GLU A 153 7.39 15.99 3.31
N PHE A 154 7.34 15.86 1.99
CA PHE A 154 6.87 16.90 1.08
C PHE A 154 5.77 16.31 0.20
N ILE A 155 4.52 16.44 0.64
CA ILE A 155 3.33 15.84 0.03
C ILE A 155 2.33 16.93 -0.35
N GLU A 156 1.90 16.91 -1.60
CA GLU A 156 0.82 17.76 -2.13
C GLU A 156 -0.46 16.92 -2.30
N VAL A 157 -1.58 17.39 -1.77
CA VAL A 157 -2.89 16.76 -1.99
C VAL A 157 -3.45 17.18 -3.35
N ARG A 158 -3.85 16.21 -4.15
CA ARG A 158 -4.45 16.41 -5.48
C ARG A 158 -5.81 15.73 -5.57
N TYR A 159 -6.72 16.38 -6.30
CA TYR A 159 -8.07 15.89 -6.51
C TYR A 159 -8.24 15.50 -7.98
N HIS A 160 -8.83 14.33 -8.22
CA HIS A 160 -8.95 13.77 -9.55
C HIS A 160 -10.35 13.27 -9.86
N THR A 161 -10.71 13.38 -11.13
CA THR A 161 -11.87 12.68 -11.71
C THR A 161 -11.54 11.21 -11.94
N ASP A 162 -12.57 10.38 -12.17
CA ASP A 162 -12.39 8.97 -12.58
C ASP A 162 -11.46 8.83 -13.81
N SER A 163 -11.64 9.70 -14.82
CA SER A 163 -10.85 9.64 -16.05
C SER A 163 -9.38 10.01 -15.84
N GLN A 164 -9.10 10.94 -14.93
CA GLN A 164 -7.72 11.31 -14.57
C GLN A 164 -7.03 10.16 -13.82
N VAL A 165 -7.70 9.56 -12.82
CA VAL A 165 -7.17 8.37 -12.13
C VAL A 165 -6.92 7.24 -13.13
N GLU A 166 -7.88 6.98 -14.04
CA GLU A 166 -7.71 5.95 -15.07
C GLU A 166 -6.49 6.22 -15.96
N SER A 167 -6.20 7.49 -16.27
CA SER A 167 -5.00 7.88 -17.02
C SER A 167 -3.72 7.65 -16.24
N ILE A 168 -3.71 7.99 -14.94
CA ILE A 168 -2.58 7.74 -14.03
C ILE A 168 -2.30 6.23 -13.96
N MET A 169 -3.35 5.40 -13.81
CA MET A 169 -3.19 3.93 -13.73
C MET A 169 -2.64 3.30 -15.01
N LYS A 170 -2.84 3.93 -16.17
CA LYS A 170 -2.26 3.48 -17.45
C LYS A 170 -0.79 3.86 -17.63
N SER A 171 -0.28 4.80 -16.85
CA SER A 171 1.12 5.22 -16.91
C SER A 171 2.07 4.06 -16.58
N PRO A 172 3.18 3.88 -17.32
CA PRO A 172 4.21 2.91 -16.95
C PRO A 172 4.91 3.24 -15.63
N ASP A 173 4.88 4.49 -15.21
CA ASP A 173 5.50 4.96 -13.97
C ASP A 173 4.67 4.64 -12.72
N THR A 174 3.37 4.36 -12.86
CA THR A 174 2.50 4.01 -11.73
C THR A 174 2.83 2.62 -11.17
N SER A 175 2.90 2.51 -9.84
CA SER A 175 3.21 1.25 -9.17
C SER A 175 2.15 0.16 -9.46
N VAL A 176 2.61 -1.10 -9.52
CA VAL A 176 1.72 -2.26 -9.71
C VAL A 176 0.68 -2.36 -8.59
N MET A 177 1.06 -2.01 -7.36
CA MET A 177 0.16 -2.05 -6.21
C MET A 177 -1.03 -1.09 -6.36
N MET A 178 -0.77 0.13 -6.87
CA MET A 178 -1.84 1.09 -7.15
C MET A 178 -2.75 0.62 -8.29
N LYS A 179 -2.18 0.06 -9.36
CA LYS A 179 -2.94 -0.53 -10.48
C LYS A 179 -3.85 -1.65 -10.01
N TYR A 180 -3.34 -2.50 -9.12
CA TYR A 180 -4.13 -3.58 -8.53
C TYR A 180 -5.23 -3.04 -7.61
N ALA A 181 -4.92 -2.05 -6.75
CA ALA A 181 -5.92 -1.39 -5.92
C ALA A 181 -7.07 -0.80 -6.75
N TRP A 182 -6.73 -0.12 -7.86
CA TRP A 182 -7.70 0.43 -8.78
C TRP A 182 -8.56 -0.66 -9.44
N ALA A 183 -7.96 -1.75 -9.89
CA ALA A 183 -8.68 -2.87 -10.48
C ALA A 183 -9.67 -3.51 -9.49
N GLU A 184 -9.27 -3.73 -8.23
CA GLU A 184 -10.13 -4.25 -7.17
C GLU A 184 -11.29 -3.30 -6.86
N TYR A 185 -11.03 -2.00 -6.77
CA TYR A 185 -12.05 -0.99 -6.58
C TYR A 185 -13.08 -0.99 -7.73
N LYS A 186 -12.62 -0.97 -8.99
CA LYS A 186 -13.50 -1.00 -10.17
C LYS A 186 -14.31 -2.29 -10.25
N SER A 187 -13.71 -3.42 -9.94
CA SER A 187 -14.41 -4.73 -9.91
C SER A 187 -15.55 -4.74 -8.90
N ARG A 188 -15.36 -4.16 -7.71
CA ARG A 188 -16.41 -4.09 -6.69
C ARG A 188 -17.56 -3.17 -7.09
N LEU A 189 -17.26 -2.03 -7.73
CA LEU A 189 -18.30 -1.14 -8.25
C LEU A 189 -19.16 -1.83 -9.31
N LEU A 190 -18.55 -2.60 -10.22
CA LEU A 190 -19.26 -3.38 -11.22
C LEU A 190 -20.18 -4.44 -10.61
N ASN A 191 -19.72 -5.09 -9.53
CA ASN A 191 -20.51 -6.09 -8.82
C ASN A 191 -21.66 -5.49 -7.99
N LEU A 192 -21.56 -4.22 -7.58
CA LEU A 192 -22.63 -3.51 -6.88
C LEU A 192 -23.66 -2.89 -7.84
N GLY A 193 -23.29 -2.62 -9.10
CA GLY A 193 -24.16 -2.07 -10.15
C GLY A 193 -24.93 -3.13 -10.96
N GLY A 194 -24.76 -4.40 -10.63
CA GLY A 194 -25.36 -5.56 -11.33
C GLY A 194 -26.58 -6.18 -10.63
N ILE A 195 -27.41 -5.36 -9.96
CA ILE A 195 -28.75 -5.76 -9.48
C ILE A 195 -29.80 -4.92 -10.16
#